data_3164421d98b05323d8948e5b53172400
#
_entry.id   3164421d98b05323d8948e5b53172400
#
_cell.length_a   1.000
_cell.length_b   1.000
_cell.length_c   1.000
_cell.angle_alpha   90.00
_cell.angle_beta   90.00
_cell.angle_gamma   90.00
#
_symmetry.space_group_name_H-M   'P 1'
#
loop_
_entity.id
_entity.type
_entity.pdbx_description
1 polymer ?
#
loop_
_entity_poly.entity_id
_entity_poly.type
_entity_poly.pdbx_seq_one_letter_code
_entity_poly.pdbx_strand_id
1 'polypeptide(L)'
;MTEQIERARTFHSLHAKGNPIVLYNVWDPGSAKIVEKAGAKAIATGSWPVAAAFGYADGEKIPLELALDNIKRIVTAVDLPVTMDLEGGYGIAPEAVAHTVTLALQAGAIGFNFEDQIVGGTGLHDIAVQVKRIEAAAAAVRESGIPAFLNARTDIFLKAKPDAHDKALLDQAIERAQAYEKAGASGFFAPGLGDEGLIEALCKAIALPVNIIALAHVPPRQRLAELGVARISHGPVPYRQMAEWLEAKARQAISG
;
A
#
# COMPACT_ATOMS: atom_id res chain seq x y z
N MET A 1 -2.31 -17.78 -14.80
CA MET A 1 -3.41 -16.81 -15.04
C MET A 1 -4.66 -17.14 -14.23
N THR A 2 -5.25 -18.34 -14.31
CA THR A 2 -6.47 -18.70 -13.54
C THR A 2 -6.26 -18.53 -12.02
N GLU A 3 -5.16 -19.02 -11.48
CA GLU A 3 -4.83 -18.92 -10.06
C GLU A 3 -4.60 -17.46 -9.61
N GLN A 4 -3.94 -16.63 -10.42
CA GLN A 4 -3.77 -15.20 -10.13
C GLN A 4 -5.10 -14.45 -10.09
N ILE A 5 -6.05 -14.80 -10.97
CA ILE A 5 -7.41 -14.24 -10.98
C ILE A 5 -8.15 -14.62 -9.70
N GLU A 6 -8.05 -15.87 -9.26
CA GLU A 6 -8.67 -16.34 -8.02
C GLU A 6 -8.06 -15.66 -6.79
N ARG A 7 -6.74 -15.54 -6.73
CA ARG A 7 -6.04 -14.78 -5.68
C ARG A 7 -6.47 -13.32 -5.65
N ALA A 8 -6.64 -12.68 -6.83
CA ALA A 8 -7.12 -11.29 -6.91
C ALA A 8 -8.55 -11.15 -6.38
N ARG A 9 -9.47 -12.05 -6.75
CA ARG A 9 -10.85 -12.07 -6.23
C ARG A 9 -10.89 -12.30 -4.72
N THR A 10 -10.11 -13.25 -4.24
CA THR A 10 -9.95 -13.50 -2.80
C THR A 10 -9.47 -12.24 -2.09
N PHE A 11 -8.46 -11.55 -2.64
CA PHE A 11 -7.95 -10.33 -2.04
C PHE A 11 -9.00 -9.21 -1.97
N HIS A 12 -9.83 -9.04 -3.00
CA HIS A 12 -10.96 -8.11 -2.95
C HIS A 12 -11.93 -8.45 -1.81
N SER A 13 -12.29 -9.72 -1.66
CA SER A 13 -13.24 -10.14 -0.62
C SER A 13 -12.75 -9.94 0.82
N LEU A 14 -11.44 -9.85 1.02
CA LEU A 14 -10.83 -9.60 2.32
C LEU A 14 -10.96 -8.13 2.78
N HIS A 15 -11.33 -7.21 1.89
CA HIS A 15 -11.48 -5.78 2.21
C HIS A 15 -12.90 -5.44 2.65
N ALA A 16 -13.30 -5.91 3.82
CA ALA A 16 -14.64 -5.69 4.37
C ALA A 16 -14.63 -4.58 5.42
N LYS A 17 -15.48 -3.55 5.25
CA LYS A 17 -15.65 -2.49 6.25
C LYS A 17 -16.04 -3.08 7.60
N GLY A 18 -15.37 -2.67 8.65
CA GLY A 18 -15.60 -3.17 10.01
C GLY A 18 -14.96 -4.52 10.33
N ASN A 19 -14.31 -5.17 9.37
CA ASN A 19 -13.54 -6.39 9.57
C ASN A 19 -12.21 -6.31 8.80
N PRO A 20 -11.27 -5.47 9.25
CA PRO A 20 -10.09 -5.14 8.48
C PRO A 20 -9.14 -6.33 8.30
N ILE A 21 -8.72 -6.55 7.04
CA ILE A 21 -7.55 -7.36 6.78
C ILE A 21 -6.30 -6.67 7.36
N VAL A 22 -5.44 -7.43 8.01
CA VAL A 22 -4.13 -6.95 8.48
C VAL A 22 -3.06 -7.39 7.50
N LEU A 23 -2.32 -6.42 6.95
CA LEU A 23 -1.18 -6.64 6.09
C LEU A 23 0.10 -6.26 6.82
N TYR A 24 0.81 -7.27 7.33
CA TYR A 24 2.12 -7.10 7.95
C TYR A 24 3.16 -7.07 6.85
N ASN A 25 3.68 -5.87 6.54
CA ASN A 25 4.46 -5.64 5.34
C ASN A 25 5.79 -6.40 5.35
N VAL A 26 6.13 -6.94 4.19
CA VAL A 26 7.33 -7.75 3.93
C VAL A 26 8.24 -7.06 2.91
N TRP A 27 9.48 -7.54 2.76
CA TRP A 27 10.47 -6.94 1.86
C TRP A 27 11.18 -7.94 0.95
N ASP A 28 11.08 -9.24 1.26
CA ASP A 28 11.71 -10.32 0.51
C ASP A 28 10.95 -11.65 0.65
N PRO A 29 11.32 -12.72 -0.09
CA PRO A 29 10.69 -14.03 0.04
C PRO A 29 10.81 -14.66 1.43
N GLY A 30 11.89 -14.38 2.15
CA GLY A 30 12.12 -14.91 3.50
C GLY A 30 11.11 -14.35 4.50
N SER A 31 10.97 -13.03 4.54
CA SER A 31 9.97 -12.35 5.37
C SER A 31 8.54 -12.72 4.97
N ALA A 32 8.26 -12.91 3.67
CA ALA A 32 6.95 -13.34 3.18
C ALA A 32 6.55 -14.72 3.73
N LYS A 33 7.45 -15.72 3.69
CA LYS A 33 7.20 -17.04 4.28
C LYS A 33 6.98 -17.00 5.78
N ILE A 34 7.69 -16.13 6.49
CA ILE A 34 7.51 -15.97 7.95
C ILE A 34 6.11 -15.41 8.24
N VAL A 35 5.68 -14.39 7.49
CA VAL A 35 4.37 -13.76 7.66
C VAL A 35 3.24 -14.71 7.24
N GLU A 36 3.40 -15.49 6.18
CA GLU A 36 2.46 -16.56 5.78
C GLU A 36 2.33 -17.61 6.89
N LYS A 37 3.46 -18.10 7.43
CA LYS A 37 3.48 -19.08 8.55
C LYS A 37 2.80 -18.52 9.81
N ALA A 38 2.85 -17.20 10.01
CA ALA A 38 2.16 -16.53 11.12
C ALA A 38 0.62 -16.44 10.92
N GLY A 39 0.09 -16.93 9.80
CA GLY A 39 -1.35 -17.00 9.53
C GLY A 39 -1.92 -15.81 8.77
N ALA A 40 -1.09 -15.04 8.09
CA ALA A 40 -1.55 -13.96 7.21
C ALA A 40 -2.54 -14.50 6.15
N LYS A 41 -3.43 -13.63 5.67
CA LYS A 41 -4.39 -13.96 4.61
C LYS A 41 -3.97 -13.41 3.25
N ALA A 42 -3.03 -12.49 3.24
CA ALA A 42 -2.38 -11.94 2.06
C ALA A 42 -1.03 -11.33 2.45
N ILE A 43 -0.17 -11.14 1.48
CA ILE A 43 1.15 -10.56 1.61
C ILE A 43 1.14 -9.17 0.96
N ALA A 44 1.76 -8.19 1.61
CA ALA A 44 1.96 -6.85 1.08
C ALA A 44 3.43 -6.45 1.20
N THR A 45 4.04 -5.94 0.14
CA THR A 45 5.34 -5.29 0.28
C THR A 45 5.17 -3.85 0.79
N GLY A 46 6.25 -3.27 1.30
CA GLY A 46 6.37 -1.83 1.51
C GLY A 46 7.55 -1.33 0.70
N SER A 47 7.43 -0.19 0.05
CA SER A 47 8.49 0.38 -0.78
C SER A 47 9.76 0.64 0.02
N TRP A 48 9.63 1.35 1.14
CA TRP A 48 10.75 1.66 2.02
C TRP A 48 11.50 0.42 2.52
N PRO A 49 10.84 -0.64 3.07
CA PRO A 49 11.51 -1.87 3.49
C PRO A 49 12.21 -2.59 2.33
N VAL A 50 11.59 -2.65 1.16
CA VAL A 50 12.21 -3.26 -0.03
C VAL A 50 13.44 -2.47 -0.45
N ALA A 51 13.34 -1.15 -0.60
CA ALA A 51 14.47 -0.31 -0.95
C ALA A 51 15.62 -0.46 0.05
N ALA A 52 15.34 -0.39 1.36
CA ALA A 52 16.33 -0.53 2.42
C ALA A 52 17.02 -1.92 2.40
N ALA A 53 16.28 -3.01 2.17
CA ALA A 53 16.84 -4.36 2.07
C ALA A 53 17.81 -4.52 0.88
N PHE A 54 17.59 -3.75 -0.19
CA PHE A 54 18.45 -3.72 -1.38
C PHE A 54 19.53 -2.63 -1.33
N GLY A 55 19.62 -1.84 -0.24
CA GLY A 55 20.61 -0.77 -0.07
C GLY A 55 20.28 0.53 -0.80
N TYR A 56 19.01 0.74 -1.16
CA TYR A 56 18.53 1.97 -1.79
C TYR A 56 17.77 2.86 -0.80
N ALA A 57 17.72 4.15 -1.10
CA ALA A 57 16.80 5.07 -0.45
C ALA A 57 15.36 4.86 -0.97
N ASP A 58 14.36 5.32 -0.19
CA ASP A 58 12.96 5.35 -0.59
C ASP A 58 12.69 6.38 -1.71
N GLY A 59 11.54 6.32 -2.33
CA GLY A 59 11.11 7.26 -3.37
C GLY A 59 11.61 6.88 -4.76
N GLU A 60 11.27 5.69 -5.21
CA GLU A 60 11.58 5.14 -6.55
C GLU A 60 13.10 5.11 -6.86
N LYS A 61 13.95 4.98 -5.82
CA LYS A 61 15.41 4.89 -6.01
C LYS A 61 15.87 3.47 -6.33
N ILE A 62 15.13 2.46 -5.91
CA ILE A 62 15.36 1.09 -6.38
C ILE A 62 14.92 1.00 -7.85
N PRO A 63 15.75 0.46 -8.77
CA PRO A 63 15.33 0.22 -10.16
C PRO A 63 14.07 -0.64 -10.24
N LEU A 64 13.15 -0.27 -11.12
CA LEU A 64 11.87 -0.98 -11.29
C LEU A 64 12.07 -2.48 -11.52
N GLU A 65 13.05 -2.86 -12.34
CA GLU A 65 13.34 -4.27 -12.65
C GLU A 65 13.71 -5.07 -11.40
N LEU A 66 14.45 -4.47 -10.46
CA LEU A 66 14.79 -5.14 -9.19
C LEU A 66 13.58 -5.27 -8.28
N ALA A 67 12.73 -4.25 -8.22
CA ALA A 67 11.48 -4.31 -7.45
C ALA A 67 10.53 -5.37 -8.01
N LEU A 68 10.41 -5.49 -9.33
CA LEU A 68 9.59 -6.49 -10.02
C LEU A 68 10.15 -7.91 -9.86
N ASP A 69 11.48 -8.10 -9.96
CA ASP A 69 12.10 -9.40 -9.71
C ASP A 69 11.87 -9.86 -8.27
N ASN A 70 11.96 -8.95 -7.31
CA ASN A 70 11.64 -9.24 -5.91
C ASN A 70 10.16 -9.67 -5.74
N ILE A 71 9.20 -8.96 -6.36
CA ILE A 71 7.79 -9.36 -6.35
C ILE A 71 7.60 -10.75 -6.93
N LYS A 72 8.19 -11.05 -8.08
CA LYS A 72 8.13 -12.37 -8.72
C LYS A 72 8.65 -13.48 -7.79
N ARG A 73 9.74 -13.23 -7.08
CA ARG A 73 10.30 -14.16 -6.10
C ARG A 73 9.40 -14.35 -4.89
N ILE A 74 8.78 -13.27 -4.38
CA ILE A 74 7.81 -13.34 -3.28
C ILE A 74 6.60 -14.17 -3.72
N VAL A 75 6.01 -13.86 -4.87
CA VAL A 75 4.84 -14.58 -5.42
C VAL A 75 5.11 -16.08 -5.59
N THR A 76 6.34 -16.44 -6.01
CA THR A 76 6.74 -17.85 -6.17
C THR A 76 6.97 -18.55 -4.81
N ALA A 77 7.23 -17.79 -3.75
CA ALA A 77 7.61 -18.34 -2.45
C ALA A 77 6.42 -18.62 -1.53
N VAL A 78 5.22 -18.08 -1.83
CA VAL A 78 4.02 -18.17 -0.98
C VAL A 78 2.77 -18.54 -1.79
N ASP A 79 1.78 -19.12 -1.13
CA ASP A 79 0.51 -19.49 -1.75
C ASP A 79 -0.58 -18.40 -1.60
N LEU A 80 -0.26 -17.29 -0.94
CA LEU A 80 -1.16 -16.20 -0.64
C LEU A 80 -1.22 -15.14 -1.77
N PRO A 81 -2.31 -14.36 -1.85
CA PRO A 81 -2.35 -13.14 -2.67
C PRO A 81 -1.22 -12.17 -2.29
N VAL A 82 -0.51 -11.62 -3.28
CA VAL A 82 0.59 -10.66 -3.06
C VAL A 82 0.25 -9.32 -3.68
N THR A 83 0.21 -8.25 -2.86
CA THR A 83 0.07 -6.85 -3.30
C THR A 83 1.38 -6.10 -3.19
N MET A 84 1.67 -5.25 -4.18
CA MET A 84 2.90 -4.47 -4.27
C MET A 84 2.66 -3.01 -3.89
N ASP A 85 3.62 -2.37 -3.23
CA ASP A 85 3.70 -0.93 -3.10
C ASP A 85 4.41 -0.36 -4.33
N LEU A 86 3.68 0.32 -5.20
CA LEU A 86 4.18 0.90 -6.45
C LEU A 86 4.66 2.34 -6.31
N GLU A 87 4.63 2.89 -5.10
CA GLU A 87 4.96 4.30 -4.86
C GLU A 87 4.18 5.23 -5.81
N GLY A 88 4.87 6.11 -6.52
CA GLY A 88 4.29 6.98 -7.54
C GLY A 88 4.15 6.32 -8.92
N GLY A 89 4.40 5.02 -9.07
CA GLY A 89 4.21 4.28 -10.32
C GLY A 89 5.39 4.34 -11.28
N TYR A 90 6.56 4.74 -10.84
CA TYR A 90 7.82 4.82 -11.62
C TYR A 90 7.71 5.69 -12.88
N GLY A 91 6.87 6.72 -12.82
CA GLY A 91 6.73 7.69 -13.88
C GLY A 91 5.57 8.65 -13.66
N ILE A 92 5.66 9.85 -14.25
CA ILE A 92 4.63 10.90 -14.09
C ILE A 92 3.52 10.71 -15.13
N ALA A 93 3.88 10.35 -16.37
CA ALA A 93 2.92 10.21 -17.46
C ALA A 93 1.98 9.00 -17.23
N PRO A 94 0.68 9.13 -17.54
CA PRO A 94 -0.29 8.04 -17.40
C PRO A 94 0.14 6.74 -18.10
N GLU A 95 0.77 6.84 -19.26
CA GLU A 95 1.26 5.70 -20.04
C GLU A 95 2.41 4.96 -19.34
N ALA A 96 3.28 5.69 -18.63
CA ALA A 96 4.35 5.09 -17.83
C ALA A 96 3.78 4.32 -16.64
N VAL A 97 2.77 4.88 -15.96
CA VAL A 97 2.04 4.21 -14.87
C VAL A 97 1.36 2.93 -15.38
N ALA A 98 0.65 3.01 -16.50
CA ALA A 98 0.00 1.83 -17.13
C ALA A 98 1.01 0.73 -17.44
N HIS A 99 2.17 1.10 -17.97
CA HIS A 99 3.27 0.17 -18.27
C HIS A 99 3.78 -0.51 -16.99
N THR A 100 4.05 0.25 -15.93
CA THR A 100 4.50 -0.28 -14.63
C THR A 100 3.48 -1.24 -14.03
N VAL A 101 2.19 -0.90 -14.06
CA VAL A 101 1.10 -1.79 -13.61
C VAL A 101 1.07 -3.08 -14.41
N THR A 102 1.21 -3.01 -15.73
CA THR A 102 1.27 -4.19 -16.61
C THR A 102 2.43 -5.11 -16.22
N LEU A 103 3.63 -4.56 -16.01
CA LEU A 103 4.81 -5.33 -15.59
C LEU A 103 4.63 -5.97 -14.20
N ALA A 104 4.02 -5.25 -13.26
CA ALA A 104 3.75 -5.77 -11.92
C ALA A 104 2.72 -6.91 -11.93
N LEU A 105 1.69 -6.84 -12.78
CA LEU A 105 0.75 -7.93 -13.03
C LEU A 105 1.44 -9.16 -13.65
N GLN A 106 2.35 -8.95 -14.61
CA GLN A 106 3.16 -10.02 -15.20
C GLN A 106 4.11 -10.65 -14.19
N ALA A 107 4.60 -9.90 -13.20
CA ALA A 107 5.37 -10.42 -12.08
C ALA A 107 4.54 -11.23 -11.06
N GLY A 108 3.20 -11.23 -11.20
CA GLY A 108 2.27 -12.02 -10.39
C GLY A 108 1.57 -11.25 -9.27
N ALA A 109 1.79 -9.94 -9.14
CA ALA A 109 1.04 -9.12 -8.18
C ALA A 109 -0.46 -9.11 -8.51
N ILE A 110 -1.30 -9.00 -7.46
CA ILE A 110 -2.76 -8.95 -7.58
C ILE A 110 -3.36 -7.66 -7.01
N GLY A 111 -2.55 -6.71 -6.66
CA GLY A 111 -2.97 -5.42 -6.16
C GLY A 111 -1.79 -4.48 -5.99
N PHE A 112 -2.09 -3.20 -5.84
CA PHE A 112 -1.08 -2.16 -5.78
C PHE A 112 -1.50 -1.06 -4.81
N ASN A 113 -0.56 -0.53 -3.99
CA ASN A 113 -0.68 0.84 -3.50
C ASN A 113 -0.12 1.77 -4.57
N PHE A 114 -0.81 2.86 -4.83
CA PHE A 114 -0.42 3.86 -5.82
C PHE A 114 -0.70 5.25 -5.27
N GLU A 115 0.36 6.02 -5.00
CA GLU A 115 0.26 7.28 -4.26
C GLU A 115 0.19 8.50 -5.17
N ASP A 116 -0.37 9.58 -4.61
CA ASP A 116 -0.47 10.89 -5.25
C ASP A 116 0.69 11.84 -4.89
N GLN A 117 1.66 11.37 -4.11
CA GLN A 117 2.87 12.13 -3.82
C GLN A 117 3.66 12.39 -5.11
N ILE A 118 4.19 13.62 -5.26
CA ILE A 118 5.17 13.92 -6.32
C ILE A 118 6.52 13.34 -5.86
N VAL A 119 6.88 12.16 -6.37
CA VAL A 119 8.13 11.47 -6.01
C VAL A 119 9.33 12.30 -6.44
N GLY A 120 10.27 12.52 -5.52
CA GLY A 120 11.44 13.38 -5.76
C GLY A 120 11.14 14.89 -5.81
N GLY A 121 9.87 15.29 -5.64
CA GLY A 121 9.41 16.67 -5.59
C GLY A 121 8.77 17.05 -4.25
N THR A 122 7.97 18.09 -4.28
CA THR A 122 7.21 18.58 -3.12
C THR A 122 5.71 18.51 -3.35
N GLY A 123 4.96 18.12 -2.31
CA GLY A 123 3.50 18.12 -2.35
C GLY A 123 2.89 16.89 -3.02
N LEU A 124 1.67 17.07 -3.49
CA LEU A 124 0.84 16.05 -4.14
C LEU A 124 0.54 16.48 -5.57
N HIS A 125 0.30 15.51 -6.45
CA HIS A 125 -0.29 15.79 -7.75
C HIS A 125 -1.67 16.42 -7.59
N ASP A 126 -2.00 17.36 -8.48
CA ASP A 126 -3.37 17.86 -8.59
C ASP A 126 -4.32 16.70 -8.85
N ILE A 127 -5.57 16.81 -8.33
CA ILE A 127 -6.56 15.74 -8.45
C ILE A 127 -6.76 15.33 -9.91
N ALA A 128 -6.87 16.30 -10.83
CA ALA A 128 -7.05 16.01 -12.25
C ALA A 128 -5.88 15.27 -12.90
N VAL A 129 -4.65 15.51 -12.43
CA VAL A 129 -3.44 14.78 -12.87
C VAL A 129 -3.48 13.36 -12.32
N GLN A 130 -3.74 13.19 -11.03
CA GLN A 130 -3.76 11.87 -10.40
C GLN A 130 -4.92 11.00 -10.92
N VAL A 131 -6.07 11.59 -11.21
CA VAL A 131 -7.22 10.90 -11.84
C VAL A 131 -6.78 10.25 -13.16
N LYS A 132 -6.12 10.97 -14.06
CA LYS A 132 -5.63 10.40 -15.33
C LYS A 132 -4.65 9.25 -15.13
N ARG A 133 -3.80 9.35 -14.11
CA ARG A 133 -2.84 8.30 -13.76
C ARG A 133 -3.54 7.05 -13.21
N ILE A 134 -4.57 7.23 -12.38
CA ILE A 134 -5.41 6.13 -11.86
C ILE A 134 -6.23 5.49 -12.98
N GLU A 135 -6.81 6.29 -13.89
CA GLU A 135 -7.54 5.79 -15.06
C GLU A 135 -6.66 4.90 -15.94
N ALA A 136 -5.40 5.30 -16.17
CA ALA A 136 -4.44 4.52 -16.94
C ALA A 136 -4.05 3.21 -16.22
N ALA A 137 -3.81 3.27 -14.90
CA ALA A 137 -3.59 2.08 -14.08
C ALA A 137 -4.79 1.12 -14.11
N ALA A 138 -6.01 1.64 -13.96
CA ALA A 138 -7.24 0.86 -14.01
C ALA A 138 -7.51 0.28 -15.41
N ALA A 139 -7.14 0.99 -16.48
CA ALA A 139 -7.19 0.47 -17.84
C ALA A 139 -6.25 -0.73 -18.02
N ALA A 140 -5.00 -0.62 -17.59
CA ALA A 140 -4.03 -1.72 -17.64
C ALA A 140 -4.51 -2.95 -16.84
N VAL A 141 -5.14 -2.75 -15.68
CA VAL A 141 -5.77 -3.82 -14.90
C VAL A 141 -6.88 -4.49 -15.71
N ARG A 142 -7.78 -3.73 -16.32
CA ARG A 142 -8.88 -4.30 -17.15
C ARG A 142 -8.36 -5.08 -18.37
N GLU A 143 -7.38 -4.53 -19.08
CA GLU A 143 -6.78 -5.14 -20.27
C GLU A 143 -6.05 -6.46 -19.95
N SER A 144 -5.49 -6.58 -18.75
CA SER A 144 -4.84 -7.82 -18.30
C SER A 144 -5.81 -8.98 -18.06
N GLY A 145 -7.09 -8.71 -17.84
CA GLY A 145 -8.10 -9.69 -17.42
C GLY A 145 -7.96 -10.16 -15.97
N ILE A 146 -6.99 -9.61 -15.20
CA ILE A 146 -6.77 -9.91 -13.79
C ILE A 146 -7.46 -8.79 -12.97
N PRO A 147 -8.49 -9.09 -12.13
CA PRO A 147 -9.17 -8.08 -11.32
C PRO A 147 -8.28 -7.65 -10.14
N ALA A 148 -7.19 -6.95 -10.42
CA ALA A 148 -6.26 -6.51 -9.39
C ALA A 148 -6.83 -5.36 -8.55
N PHE A 149 -6.46 -5.31 -7.27
CA PHE A 149 -6.93 -4.31 -6.31
C PHE A 149 -6.05 -3.06 -6.38
N LEU A 150 -6.57 -1.98 -6.96
CA LEU A 150 -5.90 -0.69 -7.02
C LEU A 150 -6.23 0.14 -5.76
N ASN A 151 -5.31 0.18 -4.81
CA ASN A 151 -5.43 0.94 -3.56
C ASN A 151 -4.84 2.33 -3.75
N ALA A 152 -5.67 3.30 -4.12
CA ALA A 152 -5.23 4.67 -4.31
C ALA A 152 -4.84 5.29 -2.95
N ARG A 153 -3.58 5.73 -2.84
CA ARG A 153 -3.02 6.34 -1.64
C ARG A 153 -2.95 7.85 -1.80
N THR A 154 -3.36 8.57 -0.76
CA THR A 154 -3.09 10.00 -0.64
C THR A 154 -2.14 10.28 0.52
N ASP A 155 -1.08 11.01 0.26
CA ASP A 155 -0.11 11.41 1.28
C ASP A 155 -0.46 12.72 1.98
N ILE A 156 -1.71 13.19 1.83
CA ILE A 156 -2.16 14.46 2.40
C ILE A 156 -1.91 14.56 3.90
N PHE A 157 -2.15 13.47 4.65
CA PHE A 157 -1.94 13.43 6.10
C PHE A 157 -0.46 13.25 6.47
N LEU A 158 0.36 12.60 5.62
CA LEU A 158 1.81 12.50 5.83
C LEU A 158 2.54 13.81 5.56
N LYS A 159 2.00 14.65 4.66
CA LYS A 159 2.57 15.97 4.32
C LYS A 159 2.17 17.05 5.31
N ALA A 160 1.06 16.88 6.02
CA ALA A 160 0.63 17.78 7.07
C ALA A 160 1.22 17.35 8.43
N LYS A 161 1.41 18.31 9.35
CA LYS A 161 1.75 17.99 10.73
C LYS A 161 0.55 17.36 11.43
N PRO A 162 0.74 16.43 12.39
CA PRO A 162 -0.37 15.76 13.07
C PRO A 162 -1.37 16.71 13.76
N ASP A 163 -0.91 17.85 14.27
CA ASP A 163 -1.73 18.89 14.89
C ASP A 163 -2.54 19.73 13.88
N ALA A 164 -2.24 19.61 12.59
CA ALA A 164 -2.98 20.23 11.49
C ALA A 164 -4.00 19.27 10.83
N HIS A 165 -4.16 18.06 11.37
CA HIS A 165 -5.18 17.13 10.88
C HIS A 165 -6.55 17.56 11.39
N ASP A 166 -7.29 18.26 10.55
CA ASP A 166 -8.60 18.83 10.86
C ASP A 166 -9.66 18.42 9.81
N LYS A 167 -10.87 18.96 10.00
CA LYS A 167 -11.97 18.73 9.06
C LYS A 167 -11.66 19.23 7.64
N ALA A 168 -10.95 20.34 7.49
CA ALA A 168 -10.65 20.90 6.16
C ALA A 168 -9.70 19.99 5.39
N LEU A 169 -8.71 19.41 6.07
CA LEU A 169 -7.81 18.42 5.49
C LEU A 169 -8.55 17.12 5.15
N LEU A 170 -9.48 16.69 6.00
CA LEU A 170 -10.36 15.54 5.74
C LEU A 170 -11.24 15.78 4.50
N ASP A 171 -11.84 16.94 4.37
CA ASP A 171 -12.71 17.28 3.21
C ASP A 171 -11.92 17.19 1.89
N GLN A 172 -10.65 17.62 1.87
CA GLN A 172 -9.75 17.44 0.73
C GLN A 172 -9.43 15.96 0.45
N ALA A 173 -9.21 15.15 1.50
CA ALA A 173 -9.00 13.71 1.33
C ALA A 173 -10.24 13.01 0.79
N ILE A 174 -11.45 13.39 1.22
CA ILE A 174 -12.72 12.87 0.72
C ILE A 174 -12.90 13.24 -0.77
N GLU A 175 -12.62 14.48 -1.16
CA GLU A 175 -12.65 14.91 -2.56
C GLU A 175 -11.74 14.06 -3.44
N ARG A 176 -10.50 13.82 -3.00
CA ARG A 176 -9.56 12.92 -3.68
C ARG A 176 -10.10 11.50 -3.77
N ALA A 177 -10.60 10.93 -2.66
CA ALA A 177 -11.13 9.58 -2.63
C ALA A 177 -12.28 9.38 -3.62
N GLN A 178 -13.23 10.33 -3.68
CA GLN A 178 -14.37 10.29 -4.61
C GLN A 178 -13.93 10.42 -6.08
N ALA A 179 -12.91 11.24 -6.34
CA ALA A 179 -12.34 11.37 -7.68
C ALA A 179 -11.61 10.09 -8.10
N TYR A 180 -10.84 9.48 -7.19
CA TYR A 180 -10.10 8.25 -7.43
C TYR A 180 -11.01 7.03 -7.59
N GLU A 181 -12.14 6.98 -6.85
CA GLU A 181 -13.18 5.97 -7.05
C GLU A 181 -13.74 6.01 -8.47
N LYS A 182 -14.12 7.20 -8.95
CA LYS A 182 -14.62 7.40 -10.32
C LYS A 182 -13.58 7.03 -11.39
N ALA A 183 -12.29 7.21 -11.08
CA ALA A 183 -11.18 6.84 -11.95
C ALA A 183 -10.88 5.33 -11.95
N GLY A 184 -11.51 4.54 -11.06
CA GLY A 184 -11.39 3.08 -11.03
C GLY A 184 -10.54 2.53 -9.90
N ALA A 185 -10.25 3.32 -8.85
CA ALA A 185 -9.63 2.79 -7.64
C ALA A 185 -10.55 1.77 -6.95
N SER A 186 -9.96 0.74 -6.34
CA SER A 186 -10.66 -0.32 -5.60
C SER A 186 -10.67 -0.07 -4.09
N GLY A 187 -9.77 0.76 -3.58
CA GLY A 187 -9.65 1.13 -2.19
C GLY A 187 -8.96 2.49 -2.03
N PHE A 188 -9.01 3.02 -0.82
CA PHE A 188 -8.41 4.30 -0.49
C PHE A 188 -7.50 4.20 0.73
N PHE A 189 -6.25 4.57 0.58
CA PHE A 189 -5.23 4.53 1.63
C PHE A 189 -4.87 5.94 2.10
N ALA A 190 -5.07 6.18 3.40
CA ALA A 190 -4.80 7.44 4.09
C ALA A 190 -3.73 7.26 5.19
N PRO A 191 -2.45 7.03 4.82
CA PRO A 191 -1.39 6.89 5.82
C PRO A 191 -1.17 8.21 6.57
N GLY A 192 -0.86 8.11 7.87
CA GLY A 192 -0.68 9.27 8.76
C GLY A 192 -1.95 9.70 9.48
N LEU A 193 -3.14 9.36 8.99
CA LEU A 193 -4.39 9.66 9.67
C LEU A 193 -4.54 8.76 10.92
N GLY A 194 -4.67 9.38 12.12
CA GLY A 194 -4.76 8.66 13.39
C GLY A 194 -5.90 9.13 14.30
N ASP A 195 -6.55 10.27 14.03
CA ASP A 195 -7.69 10.75 14.79
C ASP A 195 -8.93 9.88 14.53
N GLU A 196 -9.56 9.37 15.60
CA GLU A 196 -10.71 8.46 15.51
C GLU A 196 -11.92 9.09 14.82
N GLY A 197 -12.22 10.35 15.14
CA GLY A 197 -13.34 11.08 14.56
C GLY A 197 -13.17 11.31 13.06
N LEU A 198 -11.97 11.65 12.63
CA LEU A 198 -11.63 11.83 11.22
C LEU A 198 -11.62 10.50 10.46
N ILE A 199 -11.11 9.41 11.06
CA ILE A 199 -11.14 8.06 10.47
C ILE A 199 -12.59 7.61 10.27
N GLU A 200 -13.45 7.75 11.29
CA GLU A 200 -14.86 7.38 11.20
C GLU A 200 -15.59 8.19 10.13
N ALA A 201 -15.35 9.51 10.10
CA ALA A 201 -15.94 10.40 9.12
C ALA A 201 -15.50 10.04 7.69
N LEU A 202 -14.22 9.73 7.47
CA LEU A 202 -13.72 9.25 6.18
C LEU A 202 -14.41 7.95 5.75
N CYS A 203 -14.46 6.95 6.64
CA CYS A 203 -15.08 5.66 6.36
C CYS A 203 -16.57 5.75 6.02
N LYS A 204 -17.29 6.74 6.60
CA LYS A 204 -18.70 7.03 6.32
C LYS A 204 -18.91 7.80 5.01
N ALA A 205 -17.97 8.68 4.66
CA ALA A 205 -18.11 9.60 3.54
C ALA A 205 -17.81 8.98 2.17
N ILE A 206 -17.06 7.87 2.11
CA ILE A 206 -16.65 7.24 0.85
C ILE A 206 -17.12 5.78 0.77
N ALA A 207 -17.42 5.30 -0.44
CA ALA A 207 -17.81 3.90 -0.66
C ALA A 207 -16.59 2.97 -0.63
N LEU A 208 -15.42 3.43 -1.05
CA LEU A 208 -14.20 2.65 -1.09
C LEU A 208 -13.81 2.07 0.29
N PRO A 209 -13.29 0.84 0.34
CA PRO A 209 -12.62 0.30 1.53
C PRO A 209 -11.46 1.20 1.96
N VAL A 210 -11.45 1.64 3.22
CA VAL A 210 -10.41 2.52 3.78
C VAL A 210 -9.27 1.68 4.34
N ASN A 211 -8.05 2.01 3.96
CA ASN A 211 -6.81 1.50 4.53
C ASN A 211 -6.16 2.54 5.44
N ILE A 212 -5.78 2.13 6.64
CA ILE A 212 -5.00 2.93 7.61
C ILE A 212 -3.67 2.22 7.88
N ILE A 213 -2.61 3.00 8.15
CA ILE A 213 -1.32 2.46 8.58
C ILE A 213 -1.25 2.41 10.10
N ALA A 214 -0.85 1.27 10.67
CA ALA A 214 -0.67 1.10 12.10
C ALA A 214 0.61 1.80 12.58
N LEU A 215 0.45 2.98 13.16
CA LEU A 215 1.50 3.76 13.80
C LEU A 215 1.19 3.92 15.30
N ALA A 216 2.16 4.37 16.09
CA ALA A 216 2.01 4.46 17.54
C ALA A 216 0.85 5.35 18.03
N HIS A 217 0.46 6.35 17.22
CA HIS A 217 -0.65 7.28 17.52
C HIS A 217 -2.00 6.85 16.92
N VAL A 218 -2.03 5.72 16.19
CA VAL A 218 -3.24 5.20 15.53
C VAL A 218 -3.95 4.24 16.48
N PRO A 219 -5.30 4.24 16.51
CA PRO A 219 -6.08 3.33 17.34
C PRO A 219 -5.77 1.85 17.06
N PRO A 220 -5.96 0.96 18.05
CA PRO A 220 -5.72 -0.46 17.87
C PRO A 220 -6.73 -1.09 16.89
N ARG A 221 -6.38 -2.28 16.33
CA ARG A 221 -7.17 -2.99 15.31
C ARG A 221 -8.67 -3.07 15.62
N GLN A 222 -9.03 -3.40 16.86
CA GLN A 222 -10.45 -3.53 17.22
C GLN A 222 -11.18 -2.20 17.05
N ARG A 223 -10.56 -1.11 17.51
CA ARG A 223 -11.14 0.23 17.39
C ARG A 223 -11.23 0.67 15.94
N LEU A 224 -10.20 0.42 15.12
CA LEU A 224 -10.24 0.69 13.68
C LEU A 224 -11.38 -0.09 12.98
N ALA A 225 -11.65 -1.33 13.39
CA ALA A 225 -12.79 -2.09 12.88
C ALA A 225 -14.12 -1.41 13.20
N GLU A 226 -14.32 -0.97 14.46
CA GLU A 226 -15.52 -0.24 14.88
C GLU A 226 -15.73 1.07 14.09
N LEU A 227 -14.64 1.75 13.72
CA LEU A 227 -14.66 2.97 12.90
C LEU A 227 -14.93 2.72 11.41
N GLY A 228 -15.01 1.45 10.98
CA GLY A 228 -15.33 1.08 9.61
C GLY A 228 -14.13 0.87 8.69
N VAL A 229 -12.92 0.80 9.23
CA VAL A 229 -11.71 0.50 8.45
C VAL A 229 -11.78 -0.90 7.86
N ALA A 230 -11.28 -1.09 6.64
CA ALA A 230 -11.31 -2.35 5.90
C ALA A 230 -9.92 -2.99 5.72
N ARG A 231 -8.85 -2.22 5.89
CA ARG A 231 -7.47 -2.69 5.76
C ARG A 231 -6.56 -1.95 6.74
N ILE A 232 -5.65 -2.70 7.36
CA ILE A 232 -4.59 -2.16 8.23
C ILE A 232 -3.25 -2.60 7.67
N SER A 233 -2.40 -1.65 7.30
CA SER A 233 -1.02 -1.89 6.84
C SER A 233 -0.04 -1.53 7.95
N HIS A 234 1.11 -2.19 8.01
CA HIS A 234 2.16 -1.90 9.00
C HIS A 234 3.34 -1.08 8.41
N GLY A 235 3.40 -0.93 7.09
CA GLY A 235 4.40 -0.11 6.40
C GLY A 235 5.84 -0.48 6.77
N PRO A 236 6.68 0.51 7.16
CA PRO A 236 8.09 0.27 7.47
C PRO A 236 8.34 -0.36 8.86
N VAL A 237 7.33 -0.41 9.73
CA VAL A 237 7.49 -0.81 11.14
C VAL A 237 8.12 -2.21 11.30
N PRO A 238 7.66 -3.25 10.58
CA PRO A 238 8.24 -4.60 10.71
C PRO A 238 9.73 -4.66 10.40
N TYR A 239 10.16 -3.98 9.33
CA TYR A 239 11.56 -3.93 8.95
C TYR A 239 12.42 -3.19 9.99
N ARG A 240 11.93 -2.04 10.48
CA ARG A 240 12.64 -1.26 11.51
C ARG A 240 12.84 -2.09 12.77
N GLN A 241 11.82 -2.76 13.25
CA GLN A 241 11.90 -3.63 14.44
C GLN A 241 12.87 -4.79 14.23
N MET A 242 12.86 -5.40 13.04
CA MET A 242 13.82 -6.46 12.69
C MET A 242 15.25 -5.91 12.66
N ALA A 243 15.48 -4.74 12.06
CA ALA A 243 16.80 -4.12 11.99
C ALA A 243 17.35 -3.75 13.37
N GLU A 244 16.53 -3.18 14.24
CA GLU A 244 16.88 -2.87 15.64
C GLU A 244 17.24 -4.14 16.42
N TRP A 245 16.44 -5.20 16.28
CA TRP A 245 16.72 -6.48 16.91
C TRP A 245 18.05 -7.08 16.40
N LEU A 246 18.28 -7.07 15.09
CA LEU A 246 19.49 -7.60 14.47
C LEU A 246 20.72 -6.82 14.94
N GLU A 247 20.65 -5.48 14.94
CA GLU A 247 21.75 -4.64 15.43
C GLU A 247 22.08 -4.94 16.89
N ALA A 248 21.07 -5.02 17.77
CA ALA A 248 21.27 -5.32 19.18
C ALA A 248 21.96 -6.69 19.39
N LYS A 249 21.53 -7.73 18.65
CA LYS A 249 22.13 -9.06 18.73
C LYS A 249 23.54 -9.11 18.16
N ALA A 250 23.78 -8.45 17.04
CA ALA A 250 25.12 -8.34 16.46
C ALA A 250 26.08 -7.62 17.41
N ARG A 251 25.66 -6.48 17.99
CA ARG A 251 26.45 -5.75 18.98
C ARG A 251 26.81 -6.62 20.19
N GLN A 252 25.86 -7.37 20.73
CA GLN A 252 26.09 -8.32 21.83
C GLN A 252 27.11 -9.39 21.45
N ALA A 253 27.03 -9.96 20.25
CA ALA A 253 27.94 -11.02 19.79
C ALA A 253 29.35 -10.53 19.47
N ILE A 254 29.48 -9.27 19.01
CA ILE A 254 30.78 -8.68 18.63
C ILE A 254 31.55 -8.18 19.87
N SER A 255 30.84 -7.65 20.89
CA SER A 255 31.46 -7.04 22.08
C SER A 255 31.63 -7.97 23.28
N GLY A 256 31.15 -9.19 23.22
CA GLY A 256 31.29 -10.24 24.25
C GLY A 256 32.42 -11.15 23.94
#